data_498c98e5a01bd49efeb04345d1b5e578
#
_entry.id   498c98e5a01bd49efeb04345d1b5e578
#
_cell.length_a   1.000
_cell.length_b   1.000
_cell.length_c   1.000
_cell.angle_alpha   90.00
_cell.angle_beta   90.00
_cell.angle_gamma   90.00
#
_symmetry.space_group_name_H-M   'P 1'
#
loop_
_entity.id
_entity.type
_entity.pdbx_description
1 polymer ?
#
loop_
_entity_poly.entity_id
_entity_poly.type
_entity_poly.pdbx_seq_one_letter_code
_entity_poly.pdbx_strand_id
1 'polypeptide(L)'
;MKHSLFILFLATSPFIFSQDTIKDSLQELPKPEQKAYRKAQLERALSKIWELDREDQRGTFKFVDYLPMYVMPFRFTDKPTEQPVSLNPNRPIPEWRDYQHIETKFQVSLKAKIMQDAFGKGDVWVAFTQQSYWQMYNGELSRPFRELNYEPELIFTYPLNFSAGNLKMKMIGLSVNHQSNGKEAAHSRSWNRIILSGIFLWNDLMVNSRF
;
A
#
# COMPACT_ATOMS: atom_id res chain seq x y z
N MET A 1 -1.41 -20.66 -29.66
CA MET A 1 -0.96 -20.82 -28.27
C MET A 1 0.32 -19.98 -28.09
N LYS A 2 0.21 -18.80 -27.50
CA LYS A 2 1.37 -17.94 -27.21
C LYS A 2 1.52 -17.92 -25.69
N HIS A 3 2.59 -18.54 -25.20
CA HIS A 3 2.95 -18.56 -23.77
C HIS A 3 3.55 -17.19 -23.39
N SER A 4 2.84 -16.44 -22.57
CA SER A 4 3.36 -15.24 -21.95
C SER A 4 4.28 -15.63 -20.79
N LEU A 5 5.58 -15.38 -20.96
CA LEU A 5 6.59 -15.58 -19.94
C LEU A 5 6.48 -14.44 -18.92
N PHE A 6 5.91 -14.71 -17.74
CA PHE A 6 5.94 -13.79 -16.61
C PHE A 6 7.31 -13.89 -15.93
N ILE A 7 8.17 -12.89 -16.18
CA ILE A 7 9.40 -12.73 -15.40
C ILE A 7 9.06 -11.86 -14.18
N LEU A 8 8.90 -12.51 -13.02
CA LEU A 8 8.72 -11.86 -11.73
C LEU A 8 10.11 -11.47 -11.20
N PHE A 9 10.50 -10.21 -11.33
CA PHE A 9 11.66 -9.68 -10.61
C PHE A 9 11.26 -9.37 -9.17
N LEU A 10 11.62 -10.25 -8.24
CA LEU A 10 11.59 -10.00 -6.80
C LEU A 10 12.75 -9.06 -6.46
N ALA A 11 12.44 -7.82 -6.08
CA ALA A 11 13.43 -6.96 -5.43
C ALA A 11 13.78 -7.59 -4.08
N THR A 12 14.95 -8.18 -3.99
CA THR A 12 15.48 -8.77 -2.76
C THR A 12 15.96 -7.64 -1.85
N SER A 13 15.19 -7.34 -0.81
CA SER A 13 15.67 -6.50 0.28
C SER A 13 16.68 -7.28 1.13
N PRO A 14 17.63 -6.61 1.84
CA PRO A 14 18.69 -7.27 2.63
C PRO A 14 18.18 -8.08 3.84
N PHE A 15 16.88 -8.29 3.97
CA PHE A 15 16.26 -9.15 4.98
C PHE A 15 16.43 -10.66 4.74
N ILE A 16 16.98 -11.10 3.60
CA ILE A 16 17.08 -12.52 3.24
C ILE A 16 18.01 -13.30 4.16
N PHE A 17 19.09 -12.68 4.66
CA PHE A 17 20.06 -13.38 5.53
C PHE A 17 19.52 -13.74 6.93
N SER A 18 18.50 -13.06 7.43
CA SER A 18 17.88 -13.38 8.73
C SER A 18 16.80 -14.47 8.64
N GLN A 19 16.27 -14.72 7.44
CA GLN A 19 15.18 -15.69 7.26
C GLN A 19 15.67 -17.15 7.23
N ASP A 20 16.85 -17.42 6.73
CA ASP A 20 17.35 -18.80 6.60
C ASP A 20 17.71 -19.42 7.95
N THR A 21 18.38 -18.65 8.82
CA THR A 21 18.73 -19.12 10.18
C THR A 21 17.49 -19.36 11.06
N ILE A 22 16.43 -18.57 10.86
CA ILE A 22 15.16 -18.74 11.57
C ILE A 22 14.36 -19.92 11.02
N LYS A 23 14.45 -20.22 9.72
CA LYS A 23 13.79 -21.38 9.11
C LYS A 23 14.32 -22.69 9.65
N ASP A 24 15.63 -22.84 9.79
CA ASP A 24 16.25 -24.07 10.26
C ASP A 24 15.90 -24.37 11.72
N SER A 25 15.96 -23.36 12.59
CA SER A 25 15.57 -23.52 14.00
C SER A 25 14.08 -23.78 14.20
N LEU A 26 13.21 -23.31 13.28
CA LEU A 26 11.77 -23.56 13.31
C LEU A 26 11.42 -25.01 12.89
N GLN A 27 12.19 -25.64 12.00
CA GLN A 27 11.91 -26.99 11.53
C GLN A 27 12.17 -28.06 12.63
N GLU A 28 12.99 -27.73 13.62
CA GLU A 28 13.29 -28.62 14.76
C GLU A 28 12.21 -28.62 15.85
N LEU A 29 11.29 -27.59 15.84
CA LEU A 29 10.23 -27.50 16.84
C LEU A 29 9.04 -28.41 16.50
N PRO A 30 8.31 -28.94 17.51
CA PRO A 30 7.04 -29.62 17.29
C PRO A 30 6.03 -28.74 16.53
N LYS A 31 5.24 -29.36 15.65
CA LYS A 31 4.25 -28.63 14.81
C LYS A 31 3.37 -27.60 15.55
N PRO A 32 2.85 -27.90 16.79
CA PRO A 32 2.06 -26.91 17.53
C PRO A 32 2.90 -25.68 17.95
N GLU A 33 4.16 -25.88 18.31
CA GLU A 33 5.06 -24.79 18.70
C GLU A 33 5.47 -23.93 17.50
N GLN A 34 5.72 -24.54 16.34
CA GLN A 34 5.93 -23.81 15.08
C GLN A 34 4.74 -22.91 14.75
N LYS A 35 3.53 -23.42 14.95
CA LYS A 35 2.29 -22.69 14.71
C LYS A 35 2.16 -21.50 15.66
N ALA A 36 2.38 -21.70 16.94
CA ALA A 36 2.35 -20.66 17.96
C ALA A 36 3.38 -19.56 17.69
N TYR A 37 4.60 -19.97 17.32
CA TYR A 37 5.67 -19.05 16.97
C TYR A 37 5.32 -18.18 15.74
N ARG A 38 4.83 -18.79 14.66
CA ARG A 38 4.40 -18.06 13.45
C ARG A 38 3.30 -17.04 13.76
N LYS A 39 2.35 -17.44 14.58
CA LYS A 39 1.26 -16.55 15.01
C LYS A 39 1.79 -15.35 15.81
N ALA A 40 2.68 -15.59 16.76
CA ALA A 40 3.31 -14.53 17.55
C ALA A 40 4.13 -13.56 16.68
N GLN A 41 4.88 -14.08 15.70
CA GLN A 41 5.63 -13.26 14.74
C GLN A 41 4.70 -12.39 13.89
N LEU A 42 3.58 -12.95 13.46
CA LEU A 42 2.58 -12.23 12.68
C LEU A 42 1.93 -11.10 13.51
N GLU A 43 1.51 -11.40 14.74
CA GLU A 43 0.95 -10.40 15.66
C GLU A 43 1.96 -9.26 15.92
N ARG A 44 3.24 -9.61 16.13
CA ARG A 44 4.31 -8.63 16.35
C ARG A 44 4.61 -7.78 15.11
N ALA A 45 4.60 -8.37 13.91
CA ALA A 45 4.79 -7.63 12.67
C ALA A 45 3.68 -6.57 12.47
N LEU A 46 2.44 -6.91 12.81
CA LEU A 46 1.31 -5.98 12.77
C LEU A 46 1.43 -4.85 13.78
N SER A 47 1.78 -5.20 15.03
CA SER A 47 2.00 -4.18 16.05
C SER A 47 3.04 -3.18 15.58
N LYS A 48 4.16 -3.63 15.01
CA LYS A 48 5.21 -2.75 14.49
C LYS A 48 4.76 -1.83 13.35
N ILE A 49 3.89 -2.32 12.45
CA ILE A 49 3.42 -1.51 11.30
C ILE A 49 2.51 -0.36 11.77
N TRP A 50 1.67 -0.61 12.76
CA TRP A 50 0.68 0.34 13.26
C TRP A 50 0.96 0.83 14.67
N GLU A 51 2.09 0.40 15.28
CA GLU A 51 2.52 0.79 16.62
C GLU A 51 1.44 0.54 17.68
N LEU A 52 0.80 -0.65 17.59
CA LEU A 52 -0.35 -0.99 18.43
C LEU A 52 0.02 -1.26 19.88
N ASP A 53 1.25 -1.74 20.12
CA ASP A 53 1.79 -1.98 21.46
C ASP A 53 2.74 -0.85 21.85
N ARG A 54 2.79 -0.53 23.14
CA ARG A 54 3.61 0.58 23.67
C ARG A 54 5.11 0.42 23.34
N GLU A 55 5.59 -0.81 23.29
CA GLU A 55 6.98 -1.15 22.98
C GLU A 55 7.35 -0.83 21.52
N ASP A 56 6.38 -0.84 20.63
CA ASP A 56 6.58 -0.58 19.22
C ASP A 56 6.41 0.90 18.83
N GLN A 57 6.02 1.74 19.79
CA GLN A 57 5.78 3.17 19.54
C GLN A 57 7.08 3.92 19.26
N ARG A 58 7.16 4.51 18.08
CA ARG A 58 8.33 5.29 17.61
C ARG A 58 8.20 6.78 17.87
N GLY A 59 7.05 7.23 18.39
CA GLY A 59 6.71 8.64 18.57
C GLY A 59 6.20 9.31 17.29
N THR A 60 5.98 10.61 17.36
CA THR A 60 5.38 11.40 16.26
C THR A 60 6.41 11.90 15.25
N PHE A 61 5.93 12.27 14.05
CA PHE A 61 6.70 12.89 12.95
C PHE A 61 7.85 12.05 12.40
N LYS A 62 7.74 10.71 12.50
CA LYS A 62 8.66 9.77 11.87
C LYS A 62 7.99 9.13 10.67
N PHE A 63 8.66 9.19 9.51
CA PHE A 63 8.17 8.54 8.30
C PHE A 63 8.45 7.05 8.35
N VAL A 64 7.42 6.28 8.04
CA VAL A 64 7.46 4.82 7.93
C VAL A 64 6.68 4.38 6.69
N ASP A 65 6.94 3.17 6.25
CA ASP A 65 6.24 2.56 5.11
C ASP A 65 4.74 2.43 5.40
N TYR A 66 3.92 2.67 4.36
CA TYR A 66 2.47 2.56 4.48
C TYR A 66 1.88 1.48 3.58
N LEU A 67 1.86 1.67 2.29
CA LEU A 67 1.47 0.68 1.30
C LEU A 67 2.72 0.13 0.59
N PRO A 68 2.65 -1.01 -0.10
CA PRO A 68 3.79 -1.58 -0.77
C PRO A 68 4.49 -0.59 -1.70
N MET A 69 5.80 -0.42 -1.54
CA MET A 69 6.64 0.33 -2.47
C MET A 69 7.22 -0.64 -3.50
N TYR A 70 7.09 -0.30 -4.77
CA TYR A 70 7.57 -1.15 -5.86
C TYR A 70 7.94 -0.35 -7.10
N VAL A 71 8.79 -0.95 -7.93
CA VAL A 71 9.06 -0.53 -9.31
C VAL A 71 8.82 -1.74 -10.21
N MET A 72 7.96 -1.56 -11.20
CA MET A 72 7.72 -2.51 -12.28
C MET A 72 8.31 -1.89 -13.56
N PRO A 73 9.52 -2.28 -13.98
CA PRO A 73 10.15 -1.70 -15.17
C PRO A 73 9.29 -1.87 -16.42
N PHE A 74 8.61 -3.00 -16.54
CA PHE A 74 7.75 -3.32 -17.67
C PHE A 74 6.34 -3.66 -17.22
N ARG A 75 5.38 -2.81 -17.59
CA ARG A 75 3.96 -3.06 -17.47
C ARG A 75 3.36 -2.97 -18.88
N PHE A 76 2.68 -4.01 -19.30
CA PHE A 76 1.96 -4.05 -20.58
C PHE A 76 0.49 -3.71 -20.37
N THR A 77 -0.09 -2.93 -21.29
CA THR A 77 -1.53 -2.71 -21.42
C THR A 77 -1.93 -2.80 -22.89
N ASP A 78 -2.98 -3.53 -23.18
CA ASP A 78 -3.53 -3.73 -24.54
C ASP A 78 -4.24 -2.48 -25.07
N LYS A 79 -4.73 -1.63 -24.18
CA LYS A 79 -5.46 -0.38 -24.50
C LYS A 79 -4.99 0.75 -23.62
N PRO A 80 -3.88 1.42 -23.96
CA PRO A 80 -3.47 2.63 -23.26
C PRO A 80 -4.56 3.70 -23.44
N THR A 81 -4.85 4.44 -22.38
CA THR A 81 -5.78 5.57 -22.48
C THR A 81 -5.07 6.72 -23.14
N GLU A 82 -5.31 6.93 -24.43
CA GLU A 82 -4.61 7.92 -25.28
C GLU A 82 -5.19 9.32 -25.13
N GLN A 83 -6.46 9.39 -24.73
CA GLN A 83 -7.16 10.66 -24.50
C GLN A 83 -7.88 10.65 -23.14
N PRO A 84 -7.14 10.78 -22.02
CA PRO A 84 -7.72 10.75 -20.68
C PRO A 84 -8.51 12.00 -20.39
N VAL A 85 -9.84 11.93 -20.46
CA VAL A 85 -10.76 13.04 -20.23
C VAL A 85 -11.09 13.24 -18.75
N SER A 86 -11.45 14.48 -18.39
CA SER A 86 -12.04 14.80 -17.09
C SER A 86 -13.48 14.27 -17.01
N LEU A 87 -13.92 13.87 -15.80
CA LEU A 87 -15.33 13.51 -15.57
C LEU A 87 -16.26 14.75 -15.55
N ASN A 88 -15.71 15.95 -15.47
CA ASN A 88 -16.49 17.18 -15.52
C ASN A 88 -16.77 17.55 -16.99
N PRO A 89 -18.05 17.56 -17.44
CA PRO A 89 -18.42 17.80 -18.83
C PRO A 89 -18.09 19.23 -19.32
N ASN A 90 -17.87 20.16 -18.40
CA ASN A 90 -17.49 21.54 -18.72
C ASN A 90 -15.99 21.72 -18.99
N ARG A 91 -15.20 20.65 -18.90
CA ARG A 91 -13.77 20.70 -19.17
C ARG A 91 -13.50 20.44 -20.65
N PRO A 92 -12.49 21.10 -21.24
CA PRO A 92 -12.12 20.83 -22.63
C PRO A 92 -11.64 19.37 -22.79
N ILE A 93 -11.87 18.82 -23.98
CA ILE A 93 -11.37 17.50 -24.35
C ILE A 93 -9.86 17.61 -24.64
N PRO A 94 -9.02 16.78 -23.98
CA PRO A 94 -7.58 16.84 -24.22
C PRO A 94 -7.21 16.34 -25.63
N GLU A 95 -6.03 16.74 -26.08
CA GLU A 95 -5.47 16.19 -27.31
C GLU A 95 -5.19 14.68 -27.19
N TRP A 96 -5.35 13.99 -28.31
CA TRP A 96 -4.97 12.58 -28.43
C TRP A 96 -3.44 12.46 -28.38
N ARG A 97 -2.94 11.39 -27.72
CA ARG A 97 -1.51 11.11 -27.60
C ARG A 97 -1.24 9.63 -27.84
N ASP A 98 -0.26 9.34 -28.69
CA ASP A 98 0.15 7.98 -29.00
C ASP A 98 1.01 7.40 -27.87
N TYR A 99 0.35 6.88 -26.84
CA TYR A 99 1.02 6.20 -25.75
C TYR A 99 1.36 4.77 -26.11
N GLN A 100 2.58 4.35 -25.79
CA GLN A 100 3.02 2.97 -25.99
C GLN A 100 2.34 2.00 -25.04
N HIS A 101 2.18 0.76 -25.51
CA HIS A 101 1.59 -0.35 -24.72
C HIS A 101 2.47 -0.79 -23.54
N ILE A 102 3.77 -0.47 -23.57
CA ILE A 102 4.74 -0.80 -22.52
C ILE A 102 5.11 0.48 -21.78
N GLU A 103 5.01 0.44 -20.46
CA GLU A 103 5.35 1.56 -19.59
C GLU A 103 5.98 1.06 -18.29
N THR A 104 6.69 1.92 -17.57
CA THR A 104 7.16 1.66 -16.20
C THR A 104 6.07 2.10 -15.22
N LYS A 105 5.79 1.26 -14.22
CA LYS A 105 4.92 1.63 -13.10
C LYS A 105 5.70 1.56 -11.80
N PHE A 106 5.57 2.59 -10.95
CA PHE A 106 6.11 2.53 -9.60
C PHE A 106 5.18 3.19 -8.58
N GLN A 107 5.33 2.79 -7.34
CA GLN A 107 4.59 3.32 -6.20
C GLN A 107 5.54 3.64 -5.05
N VAL A 108 5.36 4.82 -4.49
CA VAL A 108 5.98 5.25 -3.23
C VAL A 108 4.86 5.54 -2.24
N SER A 109 4.98 5.05 -1.01
CA SER A 109 3.95 5.22 0.00
C SER A 109 4.54 5.29 1.40
N LEU A 110 4.29 6.39 2.09
CA LEU A 110 4.80 6.66 3.42
C LEU A 110 3.66 7.15 4.32
N LYS A 111 3.80 6.94 5.62
CA LYS A 111 2.94 7.56 6.64
C LYS A 111 3.78 8.11 7.80
N ALA A 112 3.21 9.04 8.54
CA ALA A 112 3.78 9.54 9.78
C ALA A 112 2.67 9.71 10.82
N LYS A 113 2.93 9.32 12.05
CA LYS A 113 2.05 9.60 13.18
C LYS A 113 2.15 11.07 13.53
N ILE A 114 1.03 11.77 13.57
CA ILE A 114 0.97 13.18 13.95
C ILE A 114 0.40 13.41 15.35
N MET A 115 -0.38 12.44 15.86
CA MET A 115 -0.90 12.47 17.22
C MET A 115 -0.94 11.05 17.78
N GLN A 116 -0.43 10.90 18.99
CA GLN A 116 -0.42 9.66 19.74
C GLN A 116 -1.42 9.73 20.88
N ASP A 117 -1.99 8.58 21.26
CA ASP A 117 -2.96 8.43 22.36
C ASP A 117 -4.21 9.35 22.24
N ALA A 118 -4.60 9.70 21.02
CA ALA A 118 -5.84 10.41 20.75
C ALA A 118 -7.03 9.61 21.31
N PHE A 119 -7.92 10.27 22.05
CA PHE A 119 -9.05 9.63 22.74
C PHE A 119 -8.64 8.45 23.64
N GLY A 120 -7.44 8.55 24.23
CA GLY A 120 -6.92 7.63 25.25
C GLY A 120 -6.03 6.50 24.73
N LYS A 121 -6.18 6.02 23.51
CA LYS A 121 -5.38 4.94 22.93
C LYS A 121 -5.22 5.03 21.42
N GLY A 122 -5.99 5.88 20.76
CA GLY A 122 -5.95 5.98 19.29
C GLY A 122 -4.79 6.80 18.79
N ASP A 123 -4.37 6.57 17.57
CA ASP A 123 -3.34 7.33 16.90
C ASP A 123 -3.88 7.99 15.64
N VAL A 124 -3.42 9.21 15.35
CA VAL A 124 -3.72 9.91 14.11
C VAL A 124 -2.48 9.94 13.24
N TRP A 125 -2.66 9.53 11.99
CA TRP A 125 -1.60 9.45 11.00
C TRP A 125 -1.94 10.29 9.79
N VAL A 126 -0.92 10.86 9.16
CA VAL A 126 -0.99 11.33 7.79
C VAL A 126 -0.23 10.36 6.90
N ALA A 127 -0.79 10.04 5.75
CA ALA A 127 -0.14 9.19 4.77
C ALA A 127 -0.16 9.86 3.41
N PHE A 128 0.81 9.50 2.58
CA PHE A 128 0.89 9.94 1.21
C PHE A 128 1.34 8.79 0.33
N THR A 129 0.55 8.51 -0.70
CA THR A 129 0.88 7.51 -1.70
C THR A 129 0.93 8.17 -3.07
N GLN A 130 1.96 7.87 -3.83
CA GLN A 130 2.09 8.28 -5.23
C GLN A 130 2.24 7.05 -6.10
N GLN A 131 1.36 6.92 -7.10
CA GLN A 131 1.49 5.95 -8.17
C GLN A 131 1.83 6.67 -9.46
N SER A 132 2.84 6.17 -10.18
CA SER A 132 3.34 6.76 -11.41
C SER A 132 3.31 5.74 -12.54
N TYR A 133 2.77 6.16 -13.68
CA TYR A 133 2.77 5.41 -14.93
C TYR A 133 3.60 6.19 -15.93
N TRP A 134 4.80 5.73 -16.20
CA TRP A 134 5.82 6.44 -16.93
C TRP A 134 6.08 5.80 -18.28
N GLN A 135 5.87 6.55 -19.34
CA GLN A 135 6.18 6.18 -20.73
C GLN A 135 7.69 6.24 -21.00
N MET A 136 8.48 5.58 -20.13
CA MET A 136 9.94 5.66 -20.14
C MET A 136 10.55 5.26 -21.48
N TYR A 137 9.88 4.38 -22.23
CA TYR A 137 10.35 3.87 -23.53
C TYR A 137 9.84 4.67 -24.72
N ASN A 138 8.93 5.64 -24.52
CA ASN A 138 8.33 6.45 -25.57
C ASN A 138 9.22 7.68 -25.85
N GLY A 139 10.22 7.51 -26.71
CA GLY A 139 11.14 8.59 -27.11
C GLY A 139 10.47 9.68 -27.94
N GLU A 140 9.47 9.34 -28.75
CA GLU A 140 8.76 10.26 -29.64
C GLU A 140 7.97 11.33 -28.86
N LEU A 141 7.37 10.94 -27.72
CA LEU A 141 6.70 11.87 -26.82
C LEU A 141 7.61 12.44 -25.71
N SER A 142 8.94 12.30 -25.82
CA SER A 142 9.89 12.77 -24.80
C SER A 142 9.68 12.14 -23.41
N ARG A 143 9.26 10.87 -23.36
CA ARG A 143 9.12 10.05 -22.15
C ARG A 143 8.24 10.69 -21.05
N PRO A 144 6.99 11.05 -21.33
CA PRO A 144 6.12 11.70 -20.32
C PRO A 144 5.64 10.71 -19.27
N PHE A 145 5.23 11.23 -18.12
CA PHE A 145 4.31 10.51 -17.26
C PHE A 145 2.91 10.51 -17.89
N ARG A 146 2.40 9.34 -18.26
CA ARG A 146 1.03 9.20 -18.76
C ARG A 146 0.03 9.52 -17.67
N GLU A 147 0.29 9.00 -16.46
CA GLU A 147 -0.56 9.22 -15.29
C GLU A 147 0.25 9.31 -14.01
N LEU A 148 -0.12 10.24 -13.15
CA LEU A 148 0.34 10.37 -11.78
C LEU A 148 -0.88 10.40 -10.88
N ASN A 149 -0.88 9.59 -9.82
CA ASN A 149 -1.93 9.61 -8.83
C ASN A 149 -1.31 9.96 -7.47
N TYR A 150 -1.80 11.03 -6.87
CA TYR A 150 -1.40 11.51 -5.55
C TYR A 150 -2.53 11.24 -4.57
N GLU A 151 -2.24 10.54 -3.50
CA GLU A 151 -3.22 10.07 -2.52
C GLU A 151 -2.81 10.50 -1.11
N PRO A 152 -3.01 11.77 -0.70
CA PRO A 152 -2.96 12.15 0.71
C PRO A 152 -4.11 11.51 1.48
N GLU A 153 -3.82 11.03 2.68
CA GLU A 153 -4.79 10.35 3.55
C GLU A 153 -4.58 10.77 5.00
N LEU A 154 -5.67 11.09 5.70
CA LEU A 154 -5.71 11.28 7.14
C LEU A 154 -6.35 10.03 7.75
N ILE A 155 -5.65 9.37 8.66
CA ILE A 155 -6.04 8.07 9.21
C ILE A 155 -6.13 8.20 10.72
N PHE A 156 -7.25 7.76 11.29
CA PHE A 156 -7.39 7.48 12.71
C PHE A 156 -7.38 5.98 12.91
N THR A 157 -6.54 5.48 13.82
CA THR A 157 -6.47 4.07 14.20
C THR A 157 -6.75 3.92 15.69
N TYR A 158 -7.46 2.85 16.03
CA TYR A 158 -7.73 2.53 17.43
C TYR A 158 -7.38 1.06 17.68
N PRO A 159 -6.42 0.77 18.58
CA PRO A 159 -6.07 -0.60 18.94
C PRO A 159 -7.22 -1.24 19.69
N LEU A 160 -7.56 -2.44 19.30
CA LEU A 160 -8.59 -3.25 19.95
C LEU A 160 -8.00 -4.55 20.47
N ASN A 161 -8.53 -5.01 21.58
CA ASN A 161 -8.20 -6.34 22.11
C ASN A 161 -9.48 -7.16 22.27
N PHE A 162 -10.24 -7.26 21.18
CA PHE A 162 -11.48 -8.01 21.13
C PHE A 162 -11.25 -9.41 20.61
N SER A 163 -11.79 -10.42 21.29
CA SER A 163 -11.69 -11.82 20.88
C SER A 163 -13.07 -12.49 20.96
N ALA A 164 -13.45 -13.20 19.90
CA ALA A 164 -14.65 -14.01 19.81
C ALA A 164 -14.28 -15.38 19.20
N GLY A 165 -14.17 -16.39 20.04
CA GLY A 165 -13.67 -17.71 19.61
C GLY A 165 -12.26 -17.60 19.02
N ASN A 166 -12.11 -18.04 17.76
CA ASN A 166 -10.83 -18.02 17.05
C ASN A 166 -10.53 -16.67 16.34
N LEU A 167 -11.49 -15.73 16.38
CA LEU A 167 -11.34 -14.42 15.78
C LEU A 167 -10.82 -13.42 16.82
N LYS A 168 -9.73 -12.74 16.51
CA LYS A 168 -9.22 -11.60 17.26
C LYS A 168 -9.22 -10.36 16.38
N MET A 169 -9.81 -9.28 16.86
CA MET A 169 -9.71 -7.96 16.24
C MET A 169 -8.63 -7.16 16.97
N LYS A 170 -7.61 -6.74 16.24
CA LYS A 170 -6.45 -6.03 16.78
C LYS A 170 -6.52 -4.52 16.61
N MET A 171 -7.19 -4.06 15.56
CA MET A 171 -7.29 -2.64 15.24
C MET A 171 -8.53 -2.37 14.39
N ILE A 172 -9.12 -1.22 14.60
CA ILE A 172 -10.01 -0.57 13.65
C ILE A 172 -9.40 0.77 13.22
N GLY A 173 -9.73 1.21 12.02
CA GLY A 173 -9.31 2.50 11.51
C GLY A 173 -10.39 3.15 10.67
N LEU A 174 -10.38 4.47 10.68
CA LEU A 174 -11.20 5.32 9.82
C LEU A 174 -10.28 6.30 9.12
N SER A 175 -10.40 6.43 7.80
CA SER A 175 -9.61 7.41 7.09
C SER A 175 -10.41 8.19 6.05
N VAL A 176 -9.91 9.40 5.77
CA VAL A 176 -10.34 10.24 4.67
C VAL A 176 -9.18 10.32 3.69
N ASN A 177 -9.43 9.85 2.47
CA ASN A 177 -8.46 9.78 1.40
C ASN A 177 -8.90 10.68 0.25
N HIS A 178 -8.02 11.54 -0.21
CA HIS A 178 -8.18 12.30 -1.44
C HIS A 178 -7.25 11.71 -2.49
N GLN A 179 -7.76 11.43 -3.68
CA GLN A 179 -6.92 11.04 -4.81
C GLN A 179 -7.10 12.02 -5.94
N SER A 180 -5.98 12.49 -6.48
CA SER A 180 -5.97 13.37 -7.66
C SER A 180 -4.79 13.06 -8.57
N ASN A 181 -4.92 13.41 -9.84
CA ASN A 181 -3.82 13.27 -10.79
C ASN A 181 -2.97 14.52 -10.97
N GLY A 182 -3.24 15.59 -10.23
CA GLY A 182 -2.46 16.84 -10.25
C GLY A 182 -2.41 17.55 -11.60
N LYS A 183 -3.29 17.19 -12.54
CA LYS A 183 -3.30 17.77 -13.90
C LYS A 183 -4.31 18.92 -14.01
N GLU A 184 -4.05 19.78 -14.98
CA GLU A 184 -4.90 20.92 -15.28
C GLU A 184 -6.25 20.53 -15.91
N ALA A 185 -7.19 21.44 -15.82
CA ALA A 185 -8.48 21.50 -16.46
C ALA A 185 -8.93 20.26 -17.28
N ALA A 186 -8.49 20.13 -18.51
CA ALA A 186 -8.90 19.07 -19.44
C ALA A 186 -8.58 17.64 -18.94
N HIS A 187 -7.49 17.48 -18.20
CA HIS A 187 -6.97 16.21 -17.73
C HIS A 187 -7.25 15.97 -16.24
N SER A 188 -7.83 16.95 -15.52
CA SER A 188 -8.03 16.89 -14.07
C SER A 188 -9.02 15.81 -13.68
N ARG A 189 -8.59 14.91 -12.78
CA ARG A 189 -9.42 13.88 -12.16
C ARG A 189 -9.12 13.82 -10.68
N SER A 190 -10.15 13.81 -9.86
CA SER A 190 -10.02 13.64 -8.43
C SER A 190 -11.28 13.03 -7.83
N TRP A 191 -11.11 12.36 -6.71
CA TRP A 191 -12.21 11.87 -5.88
C TRP A 191 -11.80 11.79 -4.41
N ASN A 192 -12.81 11.73 -3.55
CA ASN A 192 -12.63 11.54 -2.11
C ASN A 192 -13.24 10.22 -1.68
N ARG A 193 -12.63 9.58 -0.69
CA ARG A 193 -13.09 8.31 -0.12
C ARG A 193 -13.05 8.39 1.40
N ILE A 194 -14.03 7.77 2.03
CA ILE A 194 -13.97 7.42 3.45
C ILE A 194 -13.69 5.92 3.48
N ILE A 195 -12.66 5.52 4.23
CA ILE A 195 -12.20 4.15 4.26
C ILE A 195 -12.29 3.64 5.69
N LEU A 196 -13.02 2.54 5.87
CA LEU A 196 -12.97 1.75 7.10
C LEU A 196 -11.90 0.69 6.95
N SER A 197 -11.05 0.54 7.95
CA SER A 197 -10.02 -0.49 7.97
C SER A 197 -10.08 -1.32 9.24
N GLY A 198 -9.63 -2.56 9.15
CA GLY A 198 -9.57 -3.45 10.29
C GLY A 198 -8.53 -4.52 10.14
N ILE A 199 -7.90 -4.89 11.25
CA ILE A 199 -6.95 -5.99 11.32
C ILE A 199 -7.54 -7.09 12.17
N PHE A 200 -7.70 -8.24 11.54
CA PHE A 200 -8.27 -9.43 12.12
C PHE A 200 -7.28 -10.59 12.06
N LEU A 201 -7.25 -11.38 13.11
CA LEU A 201 -6.55 -12.66 13.17
C LEU A 201 -7.60 -13.75 13.32
N TRP A 202 -7.62 -14.70 12.39
CA TRP A 202 -8.48 -15.87 12.46
C TRP A 202 -7.64 -17.14 12.32
N ASN A 203 -7.50 -17.86 13.44
CA ASN A 203 -6.52 -18.94 13.53
C ASN A 203 -5.11 -18.47 13.16
N ASP A 204 -4.60 -18.92 12.01
CA ASP A 204 -3.27 -18.59 11.47
C ASP A 204 -3.35 -17.59 10.30
N LEU A 205 -4.55 -17.12 9.98
CA LEU A 205 -4.78 -16.16 8.92
C LEU A 205 -4.84 -14.75 9.50
N MET A 206 -4.09 -13.84 8.90
CA MET A 206 -4.22 -12.41 9.13
C MET A 206 -4.96 -11.77 7.95
N VAL A 207 -5.95 -10.97 8.28
CA VAL A 207 -6.70 -10.17 7.31
C VAL A 207 -6.55 -8.70 7.67
N ASN A 208 -5.94 -7.94 6.77
CA ASN A 208 -5.96 -6.49 6.81
C ASN A 208 -6.93 -6.04 5.71
N SER A 209 -8.09 -5.55 6.13
CA SER A 209 -9.17 -5.14 5.22
C SER A 209 -9.29 -3.62 5.19
N ARG A 210 -9.64 -3.12 4.01
CA ARG A 210 -9.94 -1.70 3.74
C ARG A 210 -11.18 -1.64 2.84
N PHE A 211 -12.23 -0.97 3.29
CA PHE A 211 -13.54 -0.85 2.63
C PHE A 211 -13.87 0.59 2.30
#